data_e9d7bc8ab34643bd070ea8ef199f803f
#
_entry.id   e9d7bc8ab34643bd070ea8ef199f803f
#
_cell.length_a   1.000
_cell.length_b   1.000
_cell.length_c   1.000
_cell.angle_alpha   90.00
_cell.angle_beta   90.00
_cell.angle_gamma   90.00
#
_symmetry.space_group_name_H-M   'P 1'
#
loop_
_entity.id
_entity.type
_entity.pdbx_description
1 polymer ?
#
loop_
_entity_poly.entity_id
_entity_poly.type
_entity_poly.pdbx_seq_one_letter_code
_entity_poly.pdbx_strand_id
1 'polypeptide(L)' 'MMTDPASAIKREVHQLVDLQIQTLRQPSSLTTSDLLDYRVRSKKLTVLYQELDQTRRASFKGQLRRAS' A
#
# COMPACT_ATOMS: atom_id res chain seq x y z
N MET A 1 -14.68 -13.80 -11.72
CA MET A 1 -13.24 -13.48 -11.83
C MET A 1 -12.59 -13.49 -10.46
N MET A 2 -11.60 -14.32 -10.32
CA MET A 2 -10.84 -14.34 -9.05
C MET A 2 -9.85 -13.21 -9.04
N THR A 3 -10.03 -12.27 -8.10
CA THR A 3 -9.10 -11.20 -7.89
C THR A 3 -7.98 -11.70 -6.98
N ASP A 4 -6.76 -11.65 -7.48
CA ASP A 4 -5.58 -11.94 -6.69
C ASP A 4 -5.51 -10.95 -5.51
N PRO A 5 -5.35 -11.42 -4.26
CA PRO A 5 -5.22 -10.53 -3.11
C PRO A 5 -4.12 -9.49 -3.28
N ALA A 6 -3.01 -9.86 -3.91
CA ALA A 6 -1.92 -8.92 -4.17
C ALA A 6 -2.35 -7.80 -5.12
N SER A 7 -3.19 -8.09 -6.11
CA SER A 7 -3.69 -7.06 -7.03
C SER A 7 -4.58 -6.05 -6.32
N ALA A 8 -5.42 -6.50 -5.39
CA ALA A 8 -6.28 -5.61 -4.60
C ALA A 8 -5.42 -4.69 -3.71
N ILE A 9 -4.41 -5.24 -3.06
CA ILE A 9 -3.50 -4.47 -2.22
C ILE A 9 -2.73 -3.44 -3.05
N LYS A 10 -2.22 -3.83 -4.21
CA LYS A 10 -1.49 -2.92 -5.11
C LYS A 10 -2.38 -1.76 -5.55
N ARG A 11 -3.63 -2.03 -5.90
CA ARG A 11 -4.58 -1.01 -6.31
C ARG A 11 -4.81 0.01 -5.20
N GLU A 12 -4.99 -0.47 -3.97
CA GLU A 12 -5.19 0.39 -2.81
C GLU A 12 -3.94 1.23 -2.53
N VAL A 13 -2.75 0.64 -2.63
CA VAL A 13 -1.48 1.36 -2.48
C VAL A 13 -1.38 2.48 -3.52
N HIS A 14 -1.71 2.22 -4.78
CA HIS A 14 -1.67 3.24 -5.84
C HIS A 14 -2.61 4.40 -5.53
N GLN A 15 -3.82 4.12 -5.08
CA GLN A 15 -4.79 5.16 -4.73
C GLN A 15 -4.27 6.03 -3.59
N LEU A 16 -3.72 5.42 -2.55
CA LEU A 16 -3.19 6.15 -1.40
C LEU A 16 -1.97 6.98 -1.76
N VAL A 17 -1.06 6.42 -2.58
CA VAL A 17 0.12 7.16 -3.05
C VAL A 17 -0.30 8.37 -3.87
N ASP A 18 -1.27 8.21 -4.76
CA ASP A 18 -1.78 9.33 -5.56
C ASP A 18 -2.33 10.44 -4.67
N LEU A 19 -3.09 10.09 -3.63
CA LEU A 19 -3.61 11.05 -2.68
C LEU A 19 -2.48 11.78 -1.92
N GLN A 20 -1.43 11.05 -1.54
CA GLN A 20 -0.27 11.64 -0.87
C GLN A 20 0.45 12.63 -1.78
N ILE A 21 0.64 12.28 -3.05
CA ILE A 21 1.27 13.14 -4.03
C ILE A 21 0.44 14.41 -4.23
N GLN A 22 -0.87 14.30 -4.36
CA GLN A 22 -1.77 15.44 -4.51
C GLN A 22 -1.68 16.36 -3.29
N THR A 23 -1.62 15.81 -2.10
CA THR A 23 -1.49 16.57 -0.86
C THR A 23 -0.19 17.38 -0.87
N LEU A 24 0.91 16.78 -1.30
CA LEU A 24 2.22 17.44 -1.32
C LEU A 24 2.37 18.49 -2.43
N ARG A 25 1.55 18.42 -3.48
CA ARG A 25 1.60 19.37 -4.58
C ARG A 25 1.04 20.76 -4.22
N GLN A 26 0.25 20.85 -3.15
CA GLN A 26 -0.36 22.10 -2.72
C GLN A 26 0.01 22.40 -1.27
N PRO A 27 1.30 22.65 -0.97
CA PRO A 27 1.74 22.84 0.40
C PRO A 27 1.15 24.10 1.05
N SER A 28 0.80 25.13 0.26
CA SER A 28 0.24 26.37 0.78
C SER A 28 -1.21 26.24 1.26
N SER A 29 -1.91 25.19 0.84
CA SER A 29 -3.29 24.93 1.24
C SER A 29 -3.44 23.80 2.24
N LEU A 30 -2.33 23.30 2.79
CA LEU A 30 -2.35 22.24 3.78
C LEU A 30 -2.89 22.74 5.12
N THR A 31 -3.96 22.09 5.58
CA THR A 31 -4.53 22.33 6.90
C THR A 31 -4.00 21.31 7.89
N THR A 32 -4.25 21.52 9.18
CA THR A 32 -3.94 20.52 10.20
C THR A 32 -4.64 19.18 9.92
N SER A 33 -5.89 19.27 9.44
CA SER A 33 -6.66 18.08 9.07
C SER A 33 -5.98 17.32 7.92
N ASP A 34 -5.47 18.03 6.93
CA ASP A 34 -4.76 17.42 5.80
C ASP A 34 -3.49 16.68 6.26
N LEU A 35 -2.76 17.26 7.21
CA LEU A 35 -1.57 16.63 7.78
C LEU A 35 -1.91 15.38 8.56
N LEU A 36 -3.01 15.40 9.31
CA LEU A 36 -3.48 14.22 10.04
C LEU A 36 -3.89 13.12 9.08
N ASP A 37 -4.60 13.45 8.02
CA ASP A 37 -4.99 12.50 6.98
C ASP A 37 -3.75 11.90 6.30
N TYR A 38 -2.74 12.73 6.04
CA TYR A 38 -1.47 12.27 5.48
C TYR A 38 -0.81 11.23 6.40
N ARG A 39 -0.77 11.50 7.69
CA ARG A 39 -0.21 10.57 8.67
C ARG A 39 -0.95 9.24 8.71
N VAL A 40 -2.28 9.30 8.73
CA VAL A 40 -3.12 8.09 8.76
C VAL A 40 -2.87 7.27 7.48
N ARG A 41 -2.84 7.93 6.33
CA ARG A 41 -2.56 7.23 5.06
C ARG A 41 -1.16 6.63 5.03
N SER A 42 -0.16 7.32 5.59
CA SER A 42 1.20 6.80 5.66
C SER A 42 1.28 5.52 6.50
N LYS A 43 0.58 5.48 7.63
CA LYS A 43 0.50 4.28 8.46
C LYS A 43 -0.20 3.15 7.72
N LYS A 44 -1.29 3.45 7.02
CA LYS A 44 -2.02 2.45 6.25
C LYS A 44 -1.16 1.88 5.12
N LEU A 45 -0.38 2.73 4.45
CA LEU A 45 0.55 2.29 3.43
C LEU A 45 1.58 1.32 3.99
N THR A 46 2.13 1.60 5.16
CA THR A 46 3.08 0.71 5.83
C THR A 46 2.47 -0.68 6.05
N VAL A 47 1.23 -0.72 6.54
CA VAL A 47 0.53 -1.99 6.77
C VAL A 47 0.29 -2.72 5.45
N LEU A 48 -0.12 -2.02 4.42
CA LEU A 48 -0.37 -2.62 3.09
C LEU A 48 0.92 -3.18 2.49
N TYR A 49 2.02 -2.49 2.62
CA TYR A 49 3.32 -2.99 2.15
C TYR A 49 3.73 -4.25 2.90
N GLN A 50 3.49 -4.31 4.22
CA GLN A 50 3.75 -5.51 5.01
C GLN A 50 2.89 -6.68 4.55
N GLU A 51 1.61 -6.45 4.30
CA GLU A 51 0.70 -7.47 3.79
C GLU A 51 1.16 -7.99 2.42
N LEU A 52 1.57 -7.08 1.55
CA LEU A 52 2.07 -7.44 0.22
C LEU A 52 3.33 -8.29 0.31
N ASP A 53 4.25 -7.91 1.21
CA ASP A 53 5.49 -8.65 1.45
C ASP A 53 5.20 -10.06 1.96
N GLN A 54 4.27 -10.20 2.92
CA GLN A 54 3.85 -11.51 3.43
C GLN A 54 3.26 -12.38 2.33
N THR A 55 2.45 -11.81 1.45
CA THR A 55 1.88 -12.52 0.31
C THR A 55 2.99 -13.04 -0.62
N ARG A 56 3.99 -12.20 -0.90
CA ARG A 56 5.14 -12.59 -1.72
C ARG A 56 5.94 -13.71 -1.09
N ARG A 57 6.20 -13.61 0.22
CA ARG A 57 6.95 -14.64 0.95
C ARG A 57 6.23 -15.97 0.95
N ALA A 58 4.91 -15.95 1.13
CA ALA A 58 4.11 -17.17 1.09
C ALA A 58 4.20 -17.85 -0.27
N SER A 59 4.10 -17.09 -1.36
CA SER A 59 4.24 -17.61 -2.72
C SER A 59 5.63 -18.18 -2.98
N PHE A 60 6.65 -17.46 -2.53
CA PHE A 60 8.05 -17.88 -2.69
C PHE A 60 8.33 -19.20 -1.95
N LYS A 61 7.87 -19.32 -0.70
CA LYS A 61 8.02 -20.55 0.08
C LYS A 61 7.33 -21.73 -0.60
N GLY A 62 6.17 -21.49 -1.19
CA GLY A 62 5.47 -22.53 -1.95
C GLY A 62 6.29 -23.02 -3.13
N GLN A 63 6.93 -22.13 -3.86
CA GLN A 63 7.79 -22.47 -4.98
C GLN A 63 9.02 -23.24 -4.56
N LEU A 64 9.65 -22.85 -3.46
CA LEU A 64 10.82 -23.54 -2.92
C LEU A 64 10.49 -24.99 -2.54
N ARG A 65 9.32 -25.23 -1.96
CA ARG A 65 8.87 -26.57 -1.62
C ARG A 65 8.72 -27.44 -2.85
N ARG A 66 8.27 -26.88 -3.97
CA ARG A 66 8.11 -27.60 -5.22
C ARG A 66 9.45 -27.94 -5.86
N ALA A 67 10.45 -27.09 -5.64
CA ALA A 67 11.78 -27.28 -6.21
C ALA A 67 12.60 -28.33 -5.45
N SER A 68 12.23 -28.64 -4.22
CA SER A 68 12.88 -29.68 -3.43
C SER A 68 12.16 -31.05 -3.56
#